data_1962f5484c7ac2f1cfdbb4f782aa5db4
#
_entry.id   1962f5484c7ac2f1cfdbb4f782aa5db4
#
_cell.length_a   1.000
_cell.length_b   1.000
_cell.length_c   1.000
_cell.angle_alpha   90.00
_cell.angle_beta   90.00
_cell.angle_gamma   90.00
#
_symmetry.space_group_name_H-M   'P 1'
#
loop_
_entity.id
_entity.type
_entity.pdbx_description
1 polymer ?
#
loop_
_entity_poly.entity_id
_entity_poly.type
_entity_poly.pdbx_seq_one_letter_code
_entity_poly.pdbx_strand_id
1 'polypeptide(L)' 'MEWIIAIRKSVKFIEENLKDKISAQDVANQVYMWLLHFQKGFQLLTGYSVAEYIRSRKPYLAALDL' A
#
# COMPACT_ATOMS: atom_id res chain seq x y z
N MET A 1 10.45 12.23 7.81
CA MET A 1 10.73 10.98 7.06
C MET A 1 10.68 11.25 5.58
N GLU A 2 11.64 10.75 4.85
CA GLU A 2 11.64 10.87 3.40
C GLU A 2 10.54 10.02 2.78
N TRP A 3 9.86 10.58 1.79
CA TRP A 3 8.77 9.88 1.13
C TRP A 3 9.22 8.59 0.45
N ILE A 4 10.41 8.61 -0.15
CA ILE A 4 10.93 7.42 -0.83
C ILE A 4 11.08 6.26 0.15
N ILE A 5 11.62 6.53 1.33
CA ILE A 5 11.78 5.51 2.37
C ILE A 5 10.41 5.03 2.85
N ALA A 6 9.48 5.95 3.06
CA ALA A 6 8.13 5.58 3.51
C ALA A 6 7.43 4.70 2.49
N ILE A 7 7.52 5.04 1.20
CA ILE A 7 6.90 4.26 0.14
C ILE A 7 7.55 2.88 0.05
N ARG A 8 8.86 2.80 0.14
CA ARG A 8 9.55 1.50 0.10
C ARG A 8 9.12 0.60 1.25
N LYS A 9 9.04 1.14 2.44
CA LYS A 9 8.61 0.37 3.60
C LYS A 9 7.16 -0.08 3.45
N SER A 10 6.29 0.78 2.94
CA SER A 10 4.89 0.45 2.76
C SER A 10 4.71 -0.63 1.69
N VAL A 11 5.43 -0.54 0.58
CA VAL A 11 5.36 -1.55 -0.47
C VAL A 11 5.86 -2.89 0.06
N LYS A 12 6.96 -2.88 0.80
CA LYS A 12 7.48 -4.11 1.39
C LYS A 12 6.48 -4.74 2.34
N PHE A 13 5.87 -3.93 3.21
CA PHE A 13 4.87 -4.43 4.14
C PHE A 13 3.69 -5.03 3.40
N ILE A 14 3.21 -4.35 2.36
CA ILE A 14 2.09 -4.84 1.56
C ILE A 14 2.43 -6.20 0.94
N GLU A 15 3.60 -6.31 0.33
CA GLU A 15 3.97 -7.55 -0.35
C GLU A 15 4.19 -8.70 0.61
N GLU A 16 4.70 -8.43 1.80
CA GLU A 16 4.89 -9.47 2.81
C GLU A 16 3.58 -9.94 3.42
N ASN A 17 2.51 -9.17 3.28
CA ASN A 17 1.24 -9.47 3.91
C ASN A 17 0.09 -9.56 2.90
N LEU A 18 0.38 -9.88 1.65
CA LEU A 18 -0.66 -9.95 0.62
C LEU A 18 -1.73 -10.98 0.91
N LYS A 19 -1.40 -12.03 1.64
CA LYS A 19 -2.38 -13.06 1.99
C LYS A 19 -3.25 -12.66 3.16
N ASP A 20 -2.86 -11.65 3.90
CA ASP A 20 -3.60 -11.18 5.06
C ASP A 20 -4.57 -10.08 4.66
N LYS A 21 -5.55 -9.84 5.51
CA LYS A 21 -6.46 -8.73 5.30
C LYS A 21 -5.83 -7.47 5.87
N ILE A 22 -5.12 -6.75 5.02
CA ILE A 22 -4.50 -5.49 5.42
C ILE A 22 -5.25 -4.33 4.81
N SER A 23 -5.23 -3.21 5.51
CA SER A 23 -5.90 -1.98 5.07
C SER A 23 -4.87 -0.87 4.91
N ALA A 24 -5.31 0.24 4.31
CA ALA A 24 -4.46 1.42 4.20
C ALA A 24 -4.02 1.92 5.58
N GLN A 25 -4.88 1.78 6.58
CA GLN A 25 -4.54 2.20 7.94
C GLN A 25 -3.38 1.37 8.50
N ASP A 26 -3.40 0.07 8.24
CA ASP A 26 -2.32 -0.80 8.69
C ASP A 26 -0.99 -0.39 8.07
N VAL A 27 -1.00 -0.08 6.78
CA VAL A 27 0.19 0.33 6.06
C VAL A 27 0.69 1.69 6.58
N ALA A 28 -0.22 2.64 6.80
CA ALA A 28 0.15 3.94 7.32
C ALA A 28 0.80 3.82 8.70
N ASN A 29 0.29 2.91 9.53
CA ASN A 29 0.85 2.68 10.85
C ASN A 29 2.30 2.17 10.78
N GLN A 30 2.63 1.41 9.75
CA GLN A 30 3.98 0.88 9.60
C GLN A 30 5.01 1.98 9.33
N VAL A 31 4.58 3.08 8.77
CA VAL A 31 5.47 4.20 8.44
C VAL A 31 5.23 5.40 9.36
N TYR A 32 4.44 5.22 10.42
CA TYR A 32 4.17 6.25 11.44
C TYR A 32 3.62 7.53 10.84
N MET A 33 2.70 7.39 9.89
CA MET A 33 2.08 8.54 9.23
C MET A 33 0.57 8.51 9.43
N TRP A 34 -0.03 9.70 9.38
CA TRP A 34 -1.47 9.80 9.39
C TRP A 34 -2.02 9.23 8.10
N LEU A 35 -3.15 8.52 8.19
CA LEU A 35 -3.73 7.83 7.06
C LEU A 35 -3.95 8.74 5.85
N LEU A 36 -4.60 9.88 6.04
CA LEU A 36 -4.89 10.78 4.93
C LEU A 36 -3.62 11.32 4.29
N HIS A 37 -2.64 11.67 5.10
CA HIS A 37 -1.37 12.18 4.60
C HIS A 37 -0.64 11.11 3.82
N PHE A 38 -0.60 9.90 4.36
CA PHE A 38 0.05 8.78 3.70
C PHE A 38 -0.64 8.43 2.37
N GLN A 39 -1.96 8.35 2.37
CA GLN A 39 -2.70 8.01 1.16
C GLN A 39 -2.45 9.02 0.05
N LYS A 40 -2.44 10.31 0.40
CA LYS A 40 -2.21 11.35 -0.58
C LYS A 40 -0.82 11.26 -1.19
N GLY A 41 0.20 11.10 -0.35
CA GLY A 41 1.57 10.97 -0.83
C GLY A 41 1.79 9.71 -1.64
N PHE A 42 1.20 8.60 -1.19
CA PHE A 42 1.31 7.34 -1.92
C PHE A 42 0.72 7.48 -3.32
N GLN A 43 -0.46 8.08 -3.43
CA GLN A 43 -1.10 8.27 -4.73
C GLN A 43 -0.29 9.17 -5.65
N LEU A 44 0.28 10.24 -5.10
CA LEU A 44 1.09 11.16 -5.90
C LEU A 44 2.36 10.50 -6.43
N LEU A 45 2.96 9.62 -5.64
CA LEU A 45 4.24 9.00 -6.00
C LEU A 45 4.09 7.74 -6.83
N THR A 46 3.03 6.97 -6.61
CA THR A 46 2.85 5.71 -7.32
C THR A 46 1.79 5.77 -8.42
N GLY A 47 0.91 6.76 -8.37
CA GLY A 47 -0.21 6.85 -9.29
C GLY A 47 -1.40 5.99 -8.91
N TYR A 48 -1.32 5.26 -7.79
CA TYR A 48 -2.39 4.39 -7.32
C TYR A 48 -2.75 4.73 -5.90
N SER A 49 -4.03 4.56 -5.55
CA SER A 49 -4.40 4.61 -4.15
C SER A 49 -3.84 3.37 -3.45
N VAL A 50 -3.70 3.44 -2.11
CA VAL A 50 -3.18 2.30 -1.36
C VAL A 50 -4.08 1.08 -1.56
N ALA A 51 -5.39 1.26 -1.51
CA ALA A 51 -6.33 0.15 -1.69
C ALA A 51 -6.21 -0.46 -3.09
N GLU A 52 -6.08 0.36 -4.12
CA GLU A 52 -5.92 -0.12 -5.48
C GLU A 52 -4.61 -0.89 -5.64
N TYR A 53 -3.54 -0.38 -5.03
CA TYR A 53 -2.25 -1.06 -5.09
C TYR A 53 -2.32 -2.43 -4.43
N ILE A 54 -2.88 -2.51 -3.23
CA ILE A 54 -3.02 -3.78 -2.52
C ILE A 54 -3.84 -4.76 -3.37
N ARG A 55 -4.95 -4.29 -3.92
CA ARG A 55 -5.82 -5.14 -4.74
C ARG A 55 -5.11 -5.65 -5.99
N SER A 56 -4.34 -4.80 -6.64
CA SER A 56 -3.66 -5.17 -7.88
C SER A 56 -2.53 -6.19 -7.64
N ARG A 57 -2.01 -6.23 -6.42
CA ARG A 57 -0.91 -7.13 -6.11
C ARG A 57 -1.38 -8.50 -5.60
N LYS A 58 -2.66 -8.65 -5.27
CA LYS A 58 -3.16 -9.93 -4.77
C LYS A 58 -3.28 -10.93 -5.91
N PRO A 59 -2.60 -12.08 -5.80
CA PRO A 59 -2.56 -13.04 -6.91
C PRO A 59 -3.93 -13.59 -7.32
N TYR A 60 -4.80 -13.83 -6.34
CA TYR A 60 -6.11 -14.39 -6.65
C TYR A 60 -7.00 -13.41 -7.41
N LEU A 61 -6.80 -12.11 -7.21
CA LEU A 61 -7.56 -11.11 -7.97
C LEU A 61 -7.09 -11.04 -9.42
N ALA A 62 -5.79 -11.18 -9.63
CA ALA A 62 -5.25 -11.22 -10.98
C ALA A 62 -5.80 -12.41 -11.76
N ALA A 63 -5.95 -13.54 -11.09
CA ALA A 63 -6.51 -14.73 -11.72
C ALA A 63 -7.98 -14.53 -12.10
N LEU A 64 -8.73 -13.78 -11.31
CA LEU A 64 -10.13 -13.52 -11.59
C LEU A 64 -10.33 -12.52 -12.72
N ASP A 65 -9.37 -11.67 -12.97
CA ASP A 65 -9.46 -10.67 -14.02
C ASP A 65 -9.25 -11.23 -15.41
N LEU A 66 -8.88 -12.46 -15.49
CA LEU A 66 -8.74 -13.12 -16.77
C LEU A 66 -10.09 -13.55 -17.32
#